data_acc7536c24a4ad33e67cc5da35abd1bb
#
_entry.id   acc7536c24a4ad33e67cc5da35abd1bb
#
_cell.length_a   1.000
_cell.length_b   1.000
_cell.length_c   1.000
_cell.angle_alpha   90.00
_cell.angle_beta   90.00
_cell.angle_gamma   90.00
#
_symmetry.space_group_name_H-M   'P 1'
#
loop_
_entity.id
_entity.type
_entity.pdbx_description
1 polymer ?
#
loop_
_entity_poly.entity_id
_entity_poly.type
_entity_poly.pdbx_seq_one_letter_code
_entity_poly.pdbx_strand_id
1 'polypeptide(L)'
;DRSPSRGLGDVYKRQVEEALKVIEPGMRVLDMCTGSGCIIISILKNTTNVDGAACDISKQALNVAKENARLNGVFVDFERSDLFEHVDEMYDVIVSNPPYIRSDEIPHLMPEVSVFEPHEALDGSEDGLLFYRRIIKDCRANLKPQGRLLFEIGCDQGRQVSEMMQFAGFSDVHVIKDLAGNDRVVSGVFDSKEEKHV
;
A
#
# COMPACT_ATOMS: atom_id res chain seq x y z
N ASP A 1 -24.58 -16.97 4.82
CA ASP A 1 -23.40 -17.29 5.62
C ASP A 1 -22.28 -16.29 5.26
N ARG A 2 -22.33 -15.12 5.92
CA ARG A 2 -21.30 -14.07 5.74
C ARG A 2 -20.26 -14.25 6.84
N SER A 3 -19.30 -15.15 6.63
CA SER A 3 -18.16 -15.25 7.53
C SER A 3 -17.28 -14.02 7.40
N PRO A 4 -17.03 -13.26 8.49
CA PRO A 4 -16.19 -12.04 8.47
C PRO A 4 -14.76 -12.29 8.00
N SER A 5 -14.26 -13.52 8.19
CA SER A 5 -12.91 -13.93 7.76
C SER A 5 -12.72 -14.03 6.24
N ARG A 6 -13.80 -14.06 5.44
CA ARG A 6 -13.72 -14.03 3.98
C ARG A 6 -13.47 -12.61 3.43
N GLY A 7 -13.84 -11.56 4.17
CA GLY A 7 -13.66 -10.18 3.73
C GLY A 7 -12.22 -9.69 3.78
N LEU A 8 -11.51 -9.92 4.90
CA LEU A 8 -10.14 -9.45 5.09
C LEU A 8 -9.13 -10.17 4.17
N GLY A 9 -9.29 -11.48 3.96
CA GLY A 9 -8.42 -12.25 3.06
C GLY A 9 -8.57 -11.91 1.58
N ASP A 10 -9.74 -11.42 1.15
CA ASP A 10 -9.99 -11.05 -0.25
C ASP A 10 -9.56 -9.61 -0.58
N VAL A 11 -9.37 -8.77 0.43
CA VAL A 11 -9.10 -7.33 0.28
C VAL A 11 -7.67 -7.09 -0.23
N TYR A 12 -6.63 -7.49 0.50
CA TYR A 12 -5.23 -7.33 0.03
C TYR A 12 -4.88 -8.26 -1.13
N LYS A 13 -5.64 -9.33 -1.33
CA LYS A 13 -5.48 -10.22 -2.48
C LYS A 13 -5.63 -9.46 -3.81
N ARG A 14 -6.58 -8.52 -3.89
CA ARG A 14 -6.77 -7.71 -5.09
C ARG A 14 -5.58 -6.78 -5.36
N GLN A 15 -5.05 -6.12 -4.33
CA GLN A 15 -3.86 -5.28 -4.49
C GLN A 15 -2.64 -6.10 -4.94
N VAL A 16 -2.42 -7.28 -4.36
CA VAL A 16 -1.36 -8.20 -4.77
C VAL A 16 -1.54 -8.64 -6.23
N GLU A 17 -2.76 -9.05 -6.63
CA GLU A 17 -3.05 -9.43 -8.02
C GLU A 17 -2.73 -8.31 -9.01
N GLU A 18 -3.05 -7.06 -8.68
CA GLU A 18 -2.76 -5.92 -9.54
C GLU A 18 -1.26 -5.59 -9.56
N ALA A 19 -0.58 -5.68 -8.42
CA ALA A 19 0.87 -5.50 -8.37
C ALA A 19 1.61 -6.55 -9.22
N LEU A 20 1.20 -7.81 -9.15
CA LEU A 20 1.80 -8.91 -9.93
C LEU A 20 1.68 -8.74 -11.46
N LYS A 21 0.72 -7.95 -11.94
CA LYS A 21 0.58 -7.68 -13.39
C LYS A 21 1.66 -6.75 -13.93
N VAL A 22 2.30 -5.97 -13.06
CA VAL A 22 3.23 -4.91 -13.44
C VAL A 22 4.65 -5.13 -12.94
N ILE A 23 4.85 -6.12 -12.07
CA ILE A 23 6.16 -6.46 -11.52
C ILE A 23 6.87 -7.43 -12.47
N GLU A 24 8.09 -7.07 -12.86
CA GLU A 24 8.96 -7.86 -13.72
C GLU A 24 10.24 -8.29 -12.97
N PRO A 25 10.92 -9.36 -13.41
CA PRO A 25 12.22 -9.75 -12.83
C PRO A 25 13.25 -8.62 -12.88
N GLY A 26 13.95 -8.40 -11.77
CA GLY A 26 14.92 -7.32 -11.60
C GLY A 26 14.35 -6.04 -11.01
N MET A 27 13.03 -5.95 -10.81
CA MET A 27 12.39 -4.82 -10.17
C MET A 27 12.57 -4.84 -8.65
N ARG A 28 12.48 -3.63 -8.07
CA ARG A 28 12.40 -3.38 -6.62
C ARG A 28 11.01 -2.93 -6.22
N VAL A 29 10.47 -3.54 -5.18
CA VAL A 29 9.11 -3.26 -4.66
C VAL A 29 9.20 -2.81 -3.21
N LEU A 30 8.51 -1.73 -2.88
CA LEU A 30 8.31 -1.26 -1.50
C LEU A 30 6.88 -1.48 -1.06
N ASP A 31 6.70 -2.09 0.10
CA ASP A 31 5.43 -2.17 0.82
C ASP A 31 5.43 -1.14 1.96
N MET A 32 4.72 -0.04 1.74
CA MET A 32 4.59 1.08 2.67
C MET A 32 3.40 0.86 3.61
N CYS A 33 3.59 1.03 4.92
CA CYS A 33 2.63 0.67 5.96
C CYS A 33 2.36 -0.86 5.96
N THR A 34 3.43 -1.64 5.98
CA THR A 34 3.40 -3.08 5.67
C THR A 34 2.63 -3.93 6.70
N GLY A 35 2.45 -3.43 7.93
CA GLY A 35 1.78 -4.17 9.00
C GLY A 35 2.44 -5.53 9.26
N SER A 36 1.72 -6.60 9.00
CA SER A 36 2.20 -7.99 9.17
C SER A 36 3.08 -8.49 8.01
N GLY A 37 3.34 -7.68 6.99
CA GLY A 37 4.11 -8.05 5.81
C GLY A 37 3.33 -8.87 4.76
N CYS A 38 2.02 -9.01 4.90
CA CYS A 38 1.24 -9.94 4.07
C CYS A 38 1.30 -9.60 2.57
N ILE A 39 1.34 -8.31 2.20
CA ILE A 39 1.37 -7.87 0.80
C ILE A 39 2.73 -8.20 0.18
N ILE A 40 3.82 -7.70 0.76
CA ILE A 40 5.17 -7.92 0.21
C ILE A 40 5.55 -9.40 0.18
N ILE A 41 5.21 -10.16 1.22
CA ILE A 41 5.45 -11.61 1.27
C ILE A 41 4.69 -12.32 0.15
N SER A 42 3.42 -11.95 -0.07
CA SER A 42 2.61 -12.52 -1.15
C SER A 42 3.17 -12.18 -2.53
N ILE A 43 3.65 -10.96 -2.74
CA ILE A 43 4.30 -10.55 -3.99
C ILE A 43 5.56 -11.40 -4.22
N LEU A 44 6.47 -11.47 -3.24
CA LEU A 44 7.73 -12.20 -3.40
C LEU A 44 7.56 -13.72 -3.55
N LYS A 45 6.51 -14.30 -2.97
CA LYS A 45 6.16 -15.72 -3.18
C LYS A 45 5.71 -16.03 -4.60
N ASN A 46 5.18 -15.05 -5.31
CA ASN A 46 4.61 -15.20 -6.65
C ASN A 46 5.46 -14.56 -7.75
N THR A 47 6.65 -14.07 -7.42
CA THR A 47 7.61 -13.49 -8.36
C THR A 47 8.95 -14.20 -8.30
N THR A 48 9.81 -13.96 -9.27
CA THR A 48 11.20 -14.44 -9.29
C THR A 48 12.13 -13.29 -9.58
N ASN A 49 13.29 -13.25 -8.88
CA ASN A 49 14.29 -12.20 -9.06
C ASN A 49 13.73 -10.79 -8.87
N VAL A 50 12.97 -10.60 -7.78
CA VAL A 50 12.41 -9.31 -7.35
C VAL A 50 12.95 -9.00 -5.96
N ASP A 51 13.42 -7.77 -5.76
CA ASP A 51 13.88 -7.29 -4.46
C ASP A 51 12.73 -6.64 -3.71
N GLY A 52 12.44 -7.11 -2.50
CA GLY A 52 11.37 -6.60 -1.65
C GLY A 52 11.89 -5.81 -0.48
N ALA A 53 11.36 -4.62 -0.30
CA ALA A 53 11.51 -3.81 0.90
C ALA A 53 10.15 -3.51 1.53
N ALA A 54 10.13 -3.27 2.83
CA ALA A 54 8.91 -2.93 3.54
C ALA A 54 9.20 -1.98 4.71
N CYS A 55 8.31 -1.03 4.93
CA CYS A 55 8.44 -0.14 6.08
C CYS A 55 7.12 0.01 6.85
N ASP A 56 7.27 0.29 8.13
CA ASP A 56 6.17 0.59 9.04
C ASP A 56 6.68 1.44 10.20
N ILE A 57 5.82 2.28 10.76
CA ILE A 57 6.14 3.07 11.96
C ILE A 57 6.19 2.18 13.21
N SER A 58 5.39 1.11 13.23
CA SER A 58 5.25 0.19 14.35
C SER A 58 6.36 -0.86 14.38
N LYS A 59 7.23 -0.77 15.37
CA LYS A 59 8.22 -1.82 15.65
C LYS A 59 7.58 -3.20 15.88
N GLN A 60 6.38 -3.23 16.46
CA GLN A 60 5.68 -4.48 16.74
C GLN A 60 5.20 -5.14 15.44
N ALA A 61 4.60 -4.36 14.53
CA ALA A 61 4.20 -4.81 13.21
C ALA A 61 5.40 -5.39 12.43
N LEU A 62 6.54 -4.67 12.41
CA LEU A 62 7.76 -5.14 11.75
C LEU A 62 8.32 -6.43 12.36
N ASN A 63 8.20 -6.65 13.66
CA ASN A 63 8.62 -7.92 14.26
C ASN A 63 7.75 -9.09 13.77
N VAL A 64 6.44 -8.87 13.64
CA VAL A 64 5.52 -9.86 13.07
C VAL A 64 5.83 -10.09 11.59
N ALA A 65 6.04 -9.03 10.82
CA ALA A 65 6.37 -9.11 9.40
C ALA A 65 7.68 -9.90 9.15
N LYS A 66 8.72 -9.65 9.95
CA LYS A 66 10.01 -10.38 9.89
C LYS A 66 9.82 -11.87 10.14
N GLU A 67 9.04 -12.23 11.16
CA GLU A 67 8.76 -13.64 11.44
C GLU A 67 7.92 -14.29 10.33
N ASN A 68 6.92 -13.58 9.81
CA ASN A 68 6.13 -14.06 8.68
C ASN A 68 6.99 -14.28 7.42
N ALA A 69 7.90 -13.35 7.10
CA ALA A 69 8.83 -13.49 5.98
C ALA A 69 9.74 -14.73 6.16
N ARG A 70 10.29 -14.91 7.36
CA ARG A 70 11.11 -16.08 7.71
C ARG A 70 10.33 -17.39 7.53
N LEU A 71 9.10 -17.46 8.04
CA LEU A 71 8.24 -18.65 7.93
C LEU A 71 7.86 -18.97 6.48
N ASN A 72 7.74 -17.95 5.64
CA ASN A 72 7.43 -18.10 4.22
C ASN A 72 8.66 -18.29 3.34
N GLY A 73 9.89 -18.19 3.89
CA GLY A 73 11.13 -18.39 3.16
C GLY A 73 11.39 -17.31 2.12
N VAL A 74 10.98 -16.07 2.39
CA VAL A 74 11.28 -14.91 1.55
C VAL A 74 12.18 -13.92 2.29
N PHE A 75 13.02 -13.23 1.53
CA PHE A 75 13.87 -12.16 2.05
C PHE A 75 13.20 -10.81 1.77
N VAL A 76 13.11 -9.97 2.81
CA VAL A 76 12.55 -8.62 2.74
C VAL A 76 13.44 -7.68 3.54
N ASP A 77 13.80 -6.55 2.98
CA ASP A 77 14.49 -5.47 3.68
C ASP A 77 13.46 -4.68 4.50
N PHE A 78 13.54 -4.79 5.83
CA PHE A 78 12.59 -4.13 6.73
C PHE A 78 13.20 -2.91 7.39
N GLU A 79 12.57 -1.74 7.21
CA GLU A 79 12.96 -0.49 7.83
C GLU A 79 11.84 0.09 8.71
N ARG A 80 12.20 0.64 9.86
CA ARG A 80 11.25 1.37 10.69
C ARG A 80 11.21 2.83 10.26
N SER A 81 10.11 3.28 9.67
CA SER A 81 9.98 4.62 9.11
C SER A 81 8.55 5.18 9.27
N ASP A 82 8.42 6.48 9.53
CA ASP A 82 7.17 7.19 9.28
C ASP A 82 7.12 7.57 7.79
N LEU A 83 6.46 6.71 7.01
CA LEU A 83 6.44 6.76 5.56
C LEU A 83 7.87 6.79 4.98
N PHE A 84 8.24 7.83 4.24
CA PHE A 84 9.52 7.93 3.54
C PHE A 84 10.68 8.49 4.39
N GLU A 85 10.49 8.78 5.69
CA GLU A 85 11.49 9.47 6.52
C GLU A 85 12.86 8.78 6.54
N HIS A 86 12.89 7.43 6.49
CA HIS A 86 14.12 6.63 6.48
C HIS A 86 14.20 5.71 5.25
N VAL A 87 13.52 6.07 4.16
CA VAL A 87 13.54 5.33 2.89
C VAL A 87 14.39 6.10 1.90
N ASP A 88 15.63 5.65 1.68
CA ASP A 88 16.62 6.36 0.85
C ASP A 88 16.71 5.82 -0.59
N GLU A 89 16.02 4.71 -0.90
CA GLU A 89 16.18 4.01 -2.16
C GLU A 89 15.04 4.27 -3.15
N MET A 90 15.31 3.96 -4.43
CA MET A 90 14.35 4.10 -5.53
C MET A 90 13.69 2.77 -5.86
N TYR A 91 12.38 2.77 -6.06
CA TYR A 91 11.56 1.59 -6.32
C TYR A 91 10.86 1.66 -7.68
N ASP A 92 10.68 0.51 -8.30
CA ASP A 92 9.91 0.37 -9.53
C ASP A 92 8.40 0.35 -9.22
N VAL A 93 8.05 -0.25 -8.08
CA VAL A 93 6.66 -0.33 -7.62
C VAL A 93 6.60 -0.02 -6.12
N ILE A 94 5.69 0.86 -5.74
CA ILE A 94 5.33 1.10 -4.35
C ILE A 94 3.88 0.64 -4.17
N VAL A 95 3.66 -0.26 -3.22
CA VAL A 95 2.32 -0.66 -2.77
C VAL A 95 2.08 -0.13 -1.36
N SER A 96 0.86 0.24 -1.04
CA SER A 96 0.51 0.63 0.33
C SER A 96 -0.95 0.31 0.64
N ASN A 97 -1.18 -0.23 1.82
CA ASN A 97 -2.48 -0.29 2.47
C ASN A 97 -2.43 0.56 3.74
N PRO A 98 -2.49 1.89 3.63
CA PRO A 98 -2.34 2.78 4.77
C PRO A 98 -3.64 2.83 5.59
N PRO A 99 -3.60 3.35 6.84
CA PRO A 99 -4.81 3.64 7.59
C PRO A 99 -5.72 4.59 6.81
N TYR A 100 -6.98 4.20 6.62
CA TYR A 100 -7.94 4.95 5.79
C TYR A 100 -9.34 5.12 6.39
N ILE A 101 -9.56 4.63 7.61
CA ILE A 101 -10.85 4.77 8.29
C ILE A 101 -10.92 6.17 8.91
N ARG A 102 -12.04 6.83 8.76
CA ARG A 102 -12.27 8.14 9.39
C ARG A 102 -12.27 8.00 10.91
N SER A 103 -11.69 8.96 11.61
CA SER A 103 -11.58 8.93 13.08
C SER A 103 -12.95 8.80 13.77
N ASP A 104 -13.99 9.40 13.19
CA ASP A 104 -15.38 9.35 13.74
C ASP A 104 -16.07 7.99 13.50
N GLU A 105 -15.59 7.19 12.57
CA GLU A 105 -16.12 5.86 12.26
C GLU A 105 -15.50 4.74 13.11
N ILE A 106 -14.29 4.92 13.61
CA ILE A 106 -13.55 3.90 14.38
C ILE A 106 -14.35 3.37 15.59
N PRO A 107 -15.02 4.23 16.41
CA PRO A 107 -15.82 3.74 17.54
C PRO A 107 -17.02 2.88 17.12
N HIS A 108 -17.42 2.93 15.86
CA HIS A 108 -18.58 2.23 15.31
C HIS A 108 -18.20 0.94 14.56
N LEU A 109 -16.90 0.61 14.46
CA LEU A 109 -16.43 -0.62 13.87
C LEU A 109 -16.86 -1.85 14.67
N MET A 110 -16.95 -2.97 13.99
CA MET A 110 -17.20 -4.26 14.64
C MET A 110 -16.10 -4.55 15.68
N PRO A 111 -16.45 -5.14 16.84
CA PRO A 111 -15.48 -5.41 17.92
C PRO A 111 -14.26 -6.21 17.46
N GLU A 112 -14.41 -7.08 16.45
CA GLU A 112 -13.32 -7.88 15.88
C GLU A 112 -12.25 -7.01 15.22
N VAL A 113 -12.59 -5.83 14.73
CA VAL A 113 -11.65 -4.88 14.13
C VAL A 113 -11.13 -3.91 15.20
N SER A 114 -12.03 -3.27 15.93
CA SER A 114 -11.68 -2.21 16.90
C SER A 114 -10.91 -2.70 18.13
N VAL A 115 -11.01 -4.00 18.48
CA VAL A 115 -10.34 -4.60 19.65
C VAL A 115 -9.00 -5.23 19.31
N PHE A 116 -8.88 -5.82 18.09
CA PHE A 116 -7.70 -6.61 17.72
C PHE A 116 -6.69 -5.82 16.88
N GLU A 117 -7.13 -4.75 16.18
CA GLU A 117 -6.21 -3.89 15.44
C GLU A 117 -5.87 -2.64 16.23
N PRO A 118 -4.58 -2.23 16.30
CA PRO A 118 -4.20 -0.98 16.92
C PRO A 118 -4.91 0.21 16.26
N HIS A 119 -5.40 1.15 17.07
CA HIS A 119 -6.09 2.35 16.58
C HIS A 119 -5.27 3.09 15.50
N GLU A 120 -3.95 3.18 15.70
CA GLU A 120 -3.01 3.82 14.77
C GLU A 120 -2.95 3.12 13.40
N ALA A 121 -3.30 1.83 13.32
CA ALA A 121 -3.35 1.08 12.07
C ALA A 121 -4.66 1.29 11.29
N LEU A 122 -5.66 1.91 11.90
CA LEU A 122 -6.98 2.14 11.32
C LEU A 122 -7.23 3.60 10.97
N ASP A 123 -6.71 4.53 11.79
CA ASP A 123 -7.07 5.94 11.76
C ASP A 123 -6.43 6.72 10.60
N GLY A 124 -7.22 6.96 9.56
CA GLY A 124 -6.88 7.79 8.41
C GLY A 124 -7.13 9.30 8.64
N SER A 125 -7.41 9.73 9.88
CA SER A 125 -7.76 11.10 10.25
C SER A 125 -9.21 11.47 9.90
N GLU A 126 -9.56 12.78 9.97
CA GLU A 126 -10.94 13.28 9.86
C GLU A 126 -11.68 12.81 8.60
N ASP A 127 -10.97 12.73 7.48
CA ASP A 127 -11.55 12.35 6.18
C ASP A 127 -11.04 11.00 5.64
N GLY A 128 -10.21 10.28 6.41
CA GLY A 128 -9.63 8.99 5.99
C GLY A 128 -8.58 9.10 4.89
N LEU A 129 -8.12 10.30 4.51
CA LEU A 129 -7.27 10.51 3.34
C LEU A 129 -5.85 11.02 3.69
N LEU A 130 -5.52 11.17 4.96
CA LEU A 130 -4.25 11.75 5.43
C LEU A 130 -3.04 11.05 4.82
N PHE A 131 -2.99 9.74 4.91
CA PHE A 131 -1.82 8.97 4.47
C PHE A 131 -1.68 8.96 2.95
N TYR A 132 -2.78 8.90 2.20
CA TYR A 132 -2.71 9.03 0.74
C TYR A 132 -2.09 10.35 0.32
N ARG A 133 -2.51 11.47 0.94
CA ARG A 133 -1.91 12.80 0.67
C ARG A 133 -0.41 12.84 0.96
N ARG A 134 0.02 12.29 2.11
CA ARG A 134 1.44 12.25 2.49
C ARG A 134 2.24 11.37 1.52
N ILE A 135 1.78 10.16 1.24
CA ILE A 135 2.48 9.22 0.37
C ILE A 135 2.58 9.78 -1.06
N ILE A 136 1.49 10.28 -1.64
CA ILE A 136 1.48 10.86 -3.00
C ILE A 136 2.42 12.06 -3.11
N LYS A 137 2.47 12.91 -2.09
CA LYS A 137 3.36 14.08 -2.06
C LYS A 137 4.83 13.67 -2.05
N ASP A 138 5.19 12.69 -1.23
CA ASP A 138 6.59 12.41 -0.89
C ASP A 138 7.19 11.27 -1.74
N CYS A 139 6.38 10.41 -2.38
CA CYS A 139 6.85 9.24 -3.11
C CYS A 139 7.75 9.54 -4.32
N ARG A 140 7.75 10.78 -4.83
CA ARG A 140 8.54 11.17 -6.01
C ARG A 140 10.04 10.98 -5.82
N ALA A 141 10.55 11.10 -4.60
CA ALA A 141 11.96 10.91 -4.28
C ALA A 141 12.36 9.43 -4.32
N ASN A 142 11.39 8.53 -4.19
CA ASN A 142 11.62 7.10 -4.02
C ASN A 142 10.96 6.25 -5.12
N LEU A 143 10.27 6.87 -6.08
CA LEU A 143 9.66 6.17 -7.21
C LEU A 143 10.42 6.46 -8.50
N LYS A 144 10.90 5.42 -9.16
CA LYS A 144 11.62 5.54 -10.44
C LYS A 144 10.71 6.15 -11.51
N PRO A 145 11.28 6.79 -12.56
CA PRO A 145 10.53 7.17 -13.76
C PRO A 145 9.77 5.96 -14.32
N GLN A 146 8.50 6.15 -14.66
CA GLN A 146 7.57 5.08 -15.07
C GLN A 146 7.28 4.04 -13.97
N GLY A 147 7.72 4.27 -12.74
CA GLY A 147 7.35 3.45 -11.59
C GLY A 147 5.86 3.56 -11.25
N ARG A 148 5.34 2.58 -10.54
CA ARG A 148 3.91 2.51 -10.21
C ARG A 148 3.66 2.67 -8.72
N LEU A 149 2.59 3.40 -8.40
CA LEU A 149 2.05 3.52 -7.05
C LEU A 149 0.68 2.87 -7.02
N LEU A 150 0.49 1.92 -6.08
CA LEU A 150 -0.77 1.20 -5.90
C LEU A 150 -1.23 1.36 -4.45
N PHE A 151 -2.45 1.85 -4.27
CA PHE A 151 -3.09 1.93 -2.97
C PHE A 151 -4.24 0.94 -2.85
N GLU A 152 -4.34 0.25 -1.70
CA GLU A 152 -5.63 -0.22 -1.23
C GLU A 152 -6.42 0.95 -0.66
N ILE A 153 -7.74 0.95 -0.87
CA ILE A 153 -8.63 2.06 -0.50
C ILE A 153 -9.95 1.58 0.13
N GLY A 154 -10.57 2.44 0.90
CA GLY A 154 -11.99 2.31 1.24
C GLY A 154 -12.87 2.39 0.01
N CYS A 155 -14.01 1.71 0.02
CA CYS A 155 -14.88 1.54 -1.15
C CYS A 155 -15.51 2.84 -1.68
N ASP A 156 -15.46 3.91 -0.91
CA ASP A 156 -15.98 5.25 -1.24
C ASP A 156 -14.87 6.27 -1.55
N GLN A 157 -13.59 5.87 -1.47
CA GLN A 157 -12.44 6.76 -1.60
C GLN A 157 -11.81 6.78 -3.01
N GLY A 158 -12.24 5.88 -3.91
CA GLY A 158 -11.62 5.69 -5.23
C GLY A 158 -11.49 6.98 -6.03
N ARG A 159 -12.55 7.80 -6.05
CA ARG A 159 -12.53 9.07 -6.77
C ARG A 159 -11.52 10.05 -6.18
N GLN A 160 -11.53 10.29 -4.87
CA GLN A 160 -10.67 11.27 -4.23
C GLN A 160 -9.19 10.90 -4.37
N VAL A 161 -8.84 9.63 -4.16
CA VAL A 161 -7.46 9.16 -4.28
C VAL A 161 -6.99 9.26 -5.74
N SER A 162 -7.83 8.92 -6.72
CA SER A 162 -7.50 9.06 -8.15
C SER A 162 -7.26 10.53 -8.53
N GLU A 163 -8.13 11.44 -8.10
CA GLU A 163 -7.98 12.89 -8.36
C GLU A 163 -6.68 13.43 -7.75
N MET A 164 -6.32 13.01 -6.52
CA MET A 164 -5.06 13.39 -5.89
C MET A 164 -3.82 12.90 -6.66
N MET A 165 -3.83 11.65 -7.13
CA MET A 165 -2.73 11.11 -7.94
C MET A 165 -2.61 11.85 -9.28
N GLN A 166 -3.72 12.11 -9.97
CA GLN A 166 -3.73 12.87 -11.22
C GLN A 166 -3.20 14.29 -11.03
N PHE A 167 -3.65 14.98 -9.98
CA PHE A 167 -3.15 16.32 -9.64
C PHE A 167 -1.65 16.32 -9.32
N ALA A 168 -1.14 15.26 -8.71
CA ALA A 168 0.28 15.06 -8.46
C ALA A 168 1.07 14.66 -9.72
N GLY A 169 0.45 14.54 -10.89
CA GLY A 169 1.10 14.26 -12.17
C GLY A 169 1.32 12.78 -12.46
N PHE A 170 0.59 11.90 -11.81
CA PHE A 170 0.52 10.50 -12.23
C PHE A 170 -0.34 10.36 -13.48
N SER A 171 0.09 9.52 -14.41
CA SER A 171 -0.67 9.09 -15.59
C SER A 171 -1.27 7.71 -15.38
N ASP A 172 -2.11 7.24 -16.32
CA ASP A 172 -2.77 5.93 -16.28
C ASP A 172 -3.41 5.63 -14.90
N VAL A 173 -4.02 6.67 -14.30
CA VAL A 173 -4.66 6.51 -12.99
C VAL A 173 -6.02 5.88 -13.16
N HIS A 174 -6.22 4.72 -12.53
CA HIS A 174 -7.49 4.00 -12.59
C HIS A 174 -7.84 3.29 -11.28
N VAL A 175 -9.14 3.12 -11.08
CA VAL A 175 -9.72 2.42 -9.94
C VAL A 175 -10.04 0.99 -10.34
N ILE A 176 -9.61 0.05 -9.51
CA ILE A 176 -9.87 -1.38 -9.70
C ILE A 176 -10.85 -1.85 -8.63
N LYS A 177 -11.86 -2.60 -9.06
CA LYS A 177 -12.91 -3.12 -8.19
C LYS A 177 -12.58 -4.52 -7.68
N ASP A 178 -13.09 -4.82 -6.49
CA ASP A 178 -13.11 -6.18 -5.97
C ASP A 178 -14.18 -7.05 -6.66
N LEU A 179 -14.26 -8.33 -6.29
CA LEU A 179 -15.23 -9.27 -6.85
C LEU A 179 -16.69 -8.93 -6.49
N ALA A 180 -16.90 -8.11 -5.46
CA ALA A 180 -18.21 -7.61 -5.06
C ALA A 180 -18.62 -6.34 -5.81
N GLY A 181 -17.71 -5.76 -6.62
CA GLY A 181 -17.95 -4.56 -7.41
C GLY A 181 -17.63 -3.26 -6.66
N ASN A 182 -17.05 -3.32 -5.46
CA ASN A 182 -16.62 -2.14 -4.71
C ASN A 182 -15.25 -1.67 -5.18
N ASP A 183 -15.01 -0.36 -5.14
CA ASP A 183 -13.68 0.20 -5.37
C ASP A 183 -12.72 -0.34 -4.32
N ARG A 184 -11.53 -0.80 -4.76
CA ARG A 184 -10.61 -1.47 -3.84
C ARG A 184 -9.15 -1.07 -4.02
N VAL A 185 -8.71 -0.82 -5.24
CA VAL A 185 -7.33 -0.41 -5.52
C VAL A 185 -7.33 0.80 -6.44
N VAL A 186 -6.44 1.75 -6.16
CA VAL A 186 -6.09 2.83 -7.12
C VAL A 186 -4.66 2.62 -7.54
N SER A 187 -4.42 2.62 -8.85
CA SER A 187 -3.09 2.48 -9.44
C SER A 187 -2.80 3.66 -10.37
N GLY A 188 -1.56 4.10 -10.42
CA GLY A 188 -1.10 5.11 -11.36
C GLY A 188 0.39 4.99 -11.66
N VAL A 189 0.81 5.52 -12.79
CA VAL A 189 2.21 5.56 -13.27
C VAL A 189 2.80 6.91 -12.97
N PHE A 190 4.01 6.94 -12.43
CA PHE A 190 4.74 8.17 -12.19
C PHE A 190 5.44 8.65 -13.46
N ASP A 191 4.89 9.68 -14.08
CA ASP A 191 5.55 10.38 -15.18
C ASP A 191 6.51 11.43 -14.62
N SER A 192 7.80 11.08 -14.51
CA SER A 192 8.81 12.11 -14.35
C SER A 192 8.87 12.94 -15.63
N LYS A 193 8.12 14.03 -15.70
CA LYS A 193 8.44 15.05 -16.69
C LYS A 193 9.82 15.58 -16.30
N GLU A 194 10.84 15.25 -17.09
CA GLU A 194 12.08 16.03 -17.07
C GLU A 194 11.68 17.50 -17.14
N GLU A 195 11.98 18.28 -16.10
CA GLU A 195 11.96 19.73 -16.21
C GLU A 195 12.94 20.06 -17.35
N LYS A 196 12.40 20.27 -18.54
CA LYS A 196 13.18 20.88 -19.62
C LYS A 196 13.52 22.27 -19.12
N HIS A 197 14.71 22.41 -18.55
CA HIS A 197 15.33 23.70 -18.37
C HIS A 197 15.49 24.34 -19.76
N VAL A 198 14.61 25.30 -20.04
CA VAL A 198 14.74 26.23 -21.16
C VAL A 198 15.62 27.37 -20.72
#